data_c4c303385c39d4412d24d1c6da8e82a3
#
_entry.id   c4c303385c39d4412d24d1c6da8e82a3
#
_cell.length_a   1.000
_cell.length_b   1.000
_cell.length_c   1.000
_cell.angle_alpha   90.00
_cell.angle_beta   90.00
_cell.angle_gamma   90.00
#
_symmetry.space_group_name_H-M   'P 1'
#
loop_
_entity.id
_entity.type
_entity.pdbx_description
1 polymer ?
#
loop_
_entity_poly.entity_id
_entity_poly.type
_entity_poly.pdbx_seq_one_letter_code
_entity_poly.pdbx_strand_id
1 'polypeptide(L)'
;IAQMLCFLLGLLCGSINELNAFSPFAVAFVTAVSGKYTISAGLGAAAGYILTQDNLSALRYIAAIICSVILIRLTNELERLKKFRLLPSCISFMSLFLTSMAVLFADGTSVRSFFIFLSEATLGFALSFVFSSAFDALTVYSSQGGFTARDIVNVGALLSVVLLSLSEITVFSASPAR
;
A
#
# COMPACT_ATOMS: atom_id res chain seq x y z
N ILE A 1 11.53 -0.05 -17.70
CA ILE A 1 10.27 -0.83 -17.72
C ILE A 1 9.79 -1.10 -16.29
N ALA A 2 10.59 -1.74 -15.42
CA ALA A 2 10.16 -2.09 -14.05
C ALA A 2 9.75 -0.88 -13.20
N GLN A 3 10.44 0.26 -13.28
CA GLN A 3 10.07 1.49 -12.57
C GLN A 3 8.72 2.04 -13.02
N MET A 4 8.45 2.04 -14.33
CA MET A 4 7.16 2.46 -14.87
C MET A 4 6.03 1.54 -14.41
N LEU A 5 6.30 0.24 -14.36
CA LEU A 5 5.33 -0.75 -13.90
C LEU A 5 5.00 -0.56 -12.41
N CYS A 6 6.01 -0.33 -11.56
CA CYS A 6 5.79 -0.01 -10.15
C CYS A 6 5.06 1.32 -9.95
N PHE A 7 5.32 2.33 -10.78
CA PHE A 7 4.58 3.58 -10.76
C PHE A 7 3.09 3.36 -11.11
N LEU A 8 2.81 2.65 -12.20
CA LEU A 8 1.44 2.34 -12.62
C LEU A 8 0.69 1.51 -11.58
N LEU A 9 1.32 0.47 -11.03
CA LEU A 9 0.71 -0.34 -9.98
C LEU A 9 0.47 0.49 -8.70
N GLY A 10 1.40 1.37 -8.33
CA GLY A 10 1.21 2.30 -7.23
C GLY A 10 0.01 3.23 -7.45
N LEU A 11 -0.12 3.79 -8.66
CA LEU A 11 -1.23 4.64 -9.04
C LEU A 11 -2.56 3.88 -8.97
N LEU A 12 -2.61 2.66 -9.51
CA LEU A 12 -3.79 1.80 -9.44
C LEU A 12 -4.18 1.49 -7.98
N CYS A 13 -3.22 1.10 -7.14
CA CYS A 13 -3.50 0.85 -5.72
C CYS A 13 -3.96 2.11 -4.97
N GLY A 14 -3.47 3.29 -5.36
CA GLY A 14 -3.88 4.58 -4.78
C GLY A 14 -5.26 5.04 -5.24
N SER A 15 -5.73 4.57 -6.39
CA SER A 15 -7.04 4.94 -6.92
C SER A 15 -8.20 4.13 -6.33
N ILE A 16 -7.95 3.10 -5.52
CA ILE A 16 -9.00 2.28 -4.90
C ILE A 16 -9.70 3.08 -3.79
N ASN A 17 -10.99 3.33 -3.95
CA ASN A 17 -11.83 4.11 -3.02
C ASN A 17 -13.06 3.32 -2.51
N GLU A 18 -13.12 2.00 -2.68
CA GLU A 18 -14.32 1.21 -2.37
C GLU A 18 -14.70 1.15 -0.88
N LEU A 19 -13.75 1.36 0.02
CA LEU A 19 -14.01 1.20 1.46
C LEU A 19 -14.59 2.45 2.15
N ASN A 20 -14.97 3.49 1.41
CA ASN A 20 -15.63 4.73 1.87
C ASN A 20 -15.02 5.46 3.09
N ALA A 21 -14.12 4.82 3.83
CA ALA A 21 -13.52 5.34 5.06
C ALA A 21 -12.00 5.23 5.08
N PHE A 22 -11.40 4.27 4.35
CA PHE A 22 -9.95 4.03 4.38
C PHE A 22 -9.46 3.27 3.13
N SER A 23 -8.26 3.56 2.71
CA SER A 23 -7.63 2.96 1.53
C SER A 23 -6.14 2.63 1.79
N PRO A 24 -5.82 1.57 2.53
CA PRO A 24 -4.45 1.21 2.91
C PRO A 24 -3.66 0.54 1.78
N PHE A 25 -4.29 0.25 0.63
CA PHE A 25 -3.73 -0.58 -0.44
C PHE A 25 -2.40 -0.04 -0.98
N ALA A 26 -2.34 1.26 -1.29
CA ALA A 26 -1.13 1.83 -1.87
C ALA A 26 0.01 1.95 -0.85
N VAL A 27 -0.27 2.25 0.41
CA VAL A 27 0.76 2.26 1.46
C VAL A 27 1.32 0.85 1.66
N ALA A 28 0.44 -0.16 1.71
CA ALA A 28 0.84 -1.56 1.80
C ALA A 28 1.68 -2.01 0.59
N PHE A 29 1.32 -1.57 -0.62
CA PHE A 29 2.06 -1.85 -1.84
C PHE A 29 3.46 -1.20 -1.81
N VAL A 30 3.55 0.08 -1.46
CA VAL A 30 4.82 0.84 -1.39
C VAL A 30 5.79 0.19 -0.41
N THR A 31 5.29 -0.30 0.73
CA THR A 31 6.13 -0.97 1.74
C THR A 31 6.57 -2.37 1.30
N ALA A 32 5.78 -3.05 0.48
CA ALA A 32 6.08 -4.39 -0.01
C ALA A 32 7.10 -4.40 -1.18
N VAL A 33 7.16 -3.31 -1.95
CA VAL A 33 8.06 -3.20 -3.10
C VAL A 33 9.52 -3.04 -2.64
N SER A 34 10.45 -3.74 -3.29
CA SER A 34 11.86 -3.68 -2.94
C SER A 34 12.44 -2.26 -3.09
N GLY A 35 13.42 -1.91 -2.23
CA GLY A 35 13.95 -0.57 -2.03
C GLY A 35 14.39 0.23 -3.27
N LYS A 36 14.70 -0.44 -4.40
CA LYS A 36 15.05 0.24 -5.67
C LYS A 36 13.85 0.91 -6.35
N TYR A 37 12.65 0.37 -6.13
CA TYR A 37 11.42 0.79 -6.81
C TYR A 37 10.44 1.52 -5.88
N THR A 38 10.75 1.60 -4.59
CA THR A 38 9.88 2.21 -3.56
C THR A 38 9.51 3.65 -3.89
N ILE A 39 10.46 4.44 -4.43
CA ILE A 39 10.21 5.85 -4.78
C ILE A 39 9.22 5.95 -5.94
N SER A 40 9.39 5.16 -7.00
CA SER A 40 8.47 5.20 -8.14
C SER A 40 7.08 4.67 -7.76
N ALA A 41 7.01 3.62 -6.95
CA ALA A 41 5.75 3.13 -6.39
C ALA A 41 5.06 4.19 -5.52
N GLY A 42 5.82 4.88 -4.66
CA GLY A 42 5.32 5.95 -3.80
C GLY A 42 4.78 7.16 -4.58
N LEU A 43 5.48 7.58 -5.63
CA LEU A 43 5.01 8.65 -6.51
C LEU A 43 3.71 8.27 -7.24
N GLY A 44 3.63 7.05 -7.77
CA GLY A 44 2.41 6.55 -8.38
C GLY A 44 1.25 6.50 -7.38
N ALA A 45 1.48 5.97 -6.18
CA ALA A 45 0.50 5.89 -5.10
C ALA A 45 0.00 7.28 -4.67
N ALA A 46 0.89 8.24 -4.50
CA ALA A 46 0.54 9.62 -4.18
C ALA A 46 -0.33 10.26 -5.27
N ALA A 47 0.03 10.05 -6.54
CA ALA A 47 -0.78 10.52 -7.66
C ALA A 47 -2.18 9.87 -7.65
N GLY A 48 -2.28 8.56 -7.39
CA GLY A 48 -3.57 7.87 -7.26
C GLY A 48 -4.45 8.48 -6.18
N TYR A 49 -3.91 8.71 -4.98
CA TYR A 49 -4.66 9.34 -3.88
C TYR A 49 -5.12 10.77 -4.19
N ILE A 50 -4.28 11.59 -4.85
CA ILE A 50 -4.66 12.96 -5.24
C ILE A 50 -5.82 12.94 -6.23
N LEU A 51 -5.90 11.95 -7.10
CA LEU A 51 -6.93 11.86 -8.13
C LEU A 51 -8.28 11.37 -7.59
N THR A 52 -8.28 10.58 -6.50
CA THR A 52 -9.48 9.83 -6.08
C THR A 52 -9.98 10.17 -4.68
N GLN A 53 -9.12 10.72 -3.83
CA GLN A 53 -9.45 11.01 -2.43
C GLN A 53 -9.71 12.50 -2.20
N ASP A 54 -10.49 12.82 -1.16
CA ASP A 54 -10.63 14.19 -0.68
C ASP A 54 -9.29 14.73 -0.18
N ASN A 55 -9.08 16.04 -0.30
CA ASN A 55 -7.81 16.70 -0.01
C ASN A 55 -7.20 16.34 1.35
N LEU A 56 -8.00 16.24 2.40
CA LEU A 56 -7.53 15.88 3.76
C LEU A 56 -7.12 14.41 3.85
N SER A 57 -7.92 13.51 3.27
CA SER A 57 -7.62 12.09 3.24
C SER A 57 -6.38 11.80 2.39
N ALA A 58 -6.27 12.45 1.22
CA ALA A 58 -5.10 12.34 0.35
C ALA A 58 -3.82 12.78 1.08
N LEU A 59 -3.84 13.90 1.79
CA LEU A 59 -2.71 14.40 2.59
C LEU A 59 -2.25 13.40 3.65
N ARG A 60 -3.18 12.76 4.35
CA ARG A 60 -2.89 11.73 5.35
C ARG A 60 -2.15 10.55 4.73
N TYR A 61 -2.63 10.04 3.59
CA TYR A 61 -2.00 8.90 2.91
C TYR A 61 -0.66 9.26 2.28
N ILE A 62 -0.51 10.46 1.73
CA ILE A 62 0.77 10.96 1.24
C ILE A 62 1.78 11.03 2.39
N ALA A 63 1.38 11.54 3.55
CA ALA A 63 2.22 11.56 4.74
C ALA A 63 2.60 10.13 5.19
N ALA A 64 1.67 9.16 5.11
CA ALA A 64 1.94 7.76 5.40
C ALA A 64 2.95 7.15 4.41
N ILE A 65 2.86 7.48 3.12
CA ILE A 65 3.84 7.04 2.10
C ILE A 65 5.21 7.62 2.40
N ILE A 66 5.31 8.92 2.69
CA ILE A 66 6.58 9.57 3.01
C ILE A 66 7.20 8.92 4.25
N CYS A 67 6.42 8.73 5.31
CA CYS A 67 6.84 8.04 6.52
C CYS A 67 7.35 6.62 6.23
N SER A 68 6.62 5.86 5.40
CA SER A 68 7.01 4.51 4.97
C SER A 68 8.36 4.52 4.24
N VAL A 69 8.55 5.43 3.28
CA VAL A 69 9.80 5.55 2.51
C VAL A 69 10.98 5.88 3.43
N ILE A 70 10.79 6.79 4.38
CA ILE A 70 11.81 7.14 5.37
C ILE A 70 12.14 5.93 6.25
N LEU A 71 11.14 5.22 6.78
CA LEU A 71 11.34 4.04 7.61
C LEU A 71 12.05 2.91 6.84
N ILE A 72 11.69 2.68 5.58
CA ILE A 72 12.39 1.70 4.72
C ILE A 72 13.85 2.09 4.54
N ARG A 73 14.15 3.36 4.34
CA ARG A 73 15.54 3.81 4.20
C ARG A 73 16.33 3.62 5.48
N LEU A 74 15.78 4.04 6.61
CA LEU A 74 16.42 3.87 7.93
C LEU A 74 16.65 2.40 8.27
N THR A 75 15.68 1.53 7.99
CA THR A 75 15.82 0.09 8.26
C THR A 75 16.79 -0.61 7.32
N ASN A 76 16.96 -0.08 6.10
CA ASN A 76 17.96 -0.60 5.15
C ASN A 76 19.41 -0.34 5.60
N GLU A 77 19.66 0.66 6.44
CA GLU A 77 20.97 0.91 7.06
C GLU A 77 21.27 -0.06 8.21
N LEU A 78 20.22 -0.64 8.81
CA LEU A 78 20.33 -1.57 9.92
C LEU A 78 20.33 -3.03 9.42
N GLU A 79 21.48 -3.60 9.18
CA GLU A 79 21.63 -4.97 8.64
C GLU A 79 20.89 -6.06 9.43
N ARG A 80 20.74 -5.87 10.75
CA ARG A 80 20.01 -6.80 11.63
C ARG A 80 18.52 -6.86 11.28
N LEU A 81 17.93 -5.75 10.87
CA LEU A 81 16.49 -5.65 10.57
C LEU A 81 16.14 -6.20 9.19
N LYS A 82 17.06 -6.19 8.22
CA LYS A 82 16.84 -6.75 6.88
C LYS A 82 16.43 -8.22 6.87
N LYS A 83 16.81 -8.98 7.90
CA LYS A 83 16.48 -10.41 8.01
C LYS A 83 15.06 -10.66 8.51
N PHE A 84 14.36 -9.61 8.96
CA PHE A 84 13.03 -9.75 9.53
C PHE A 84 11.97 -9.75 8.42
N ARG A 85 11.40 -10.90 8.11
CA ARG A 85 10.43 -11.09 7.01
C ARG A 85 9.17 -10.23 7.16
N LEU A 86 8.79 -9.88 8.40
CA LEU A 86 7.61 -9.04 8.68
C LEU A 86 7.91 -7.54 8.65
N LEU A 87 9.14 -7.15 8.36
CA LEU A 87 9.56 -5.75 8.37
C LEU A 87 8.68 -4.83 7.51
N PRO A 88 8.39 -5.16 6.23
CA PRO A 88 7.52 -4.34 5.39
C PRO A 88 6.13 -4.13 6.00
N SER A 89 5.57 -5.19 6.59
CA SER A 89 4.25 -5.15 7.23
C SER A 89 4.25 -4.29 8.49
N CYS A 90 5.29 -4.38 9.31
CA CYS A 90 5.45 -3.52 10.48
C CYS A 90 5.58 -2.04 10.07
N ILE A 91 6.32 -1.74 9.01
CA ILE A 91 6.47 -0.38 8.49
C ILE A 91 5.12 0.16 7.99
N SER A 92 4.35 -0.65 7.26
CA SER A 92 3.01 -0.30 6.79
C SER A 92 2.08 0.03 7.96
N PHE A 93 2.04 -0.84 8.98
CA PHE A 93 1.25 -0.62 10.18
C PHE A 93 1.65 0.67 10.89
N MET A 94 2.93 0.85 11.17
CA MET A 94 3.45 2.02 11.92
C MET A 94 3.19 3.33 11.17
N SER A 95 3.40 3.37 9.87
CA SER A 95 3.19 4.59 9.08
C SER A 95 1.71 4.98 9.01
N LEU A 96 0.79 4.02 8.78
CA LEU A 96 -0.64 4.27 8.79
C LEU A 96 -1.13 4.65 10.19
N PHE A 97 -0.68 3.96 11.22
CA PHE A 97 -1.08 4.23 12.60
C PHE A 97 -0.63 5.61 13.07
N LEU A 98 0.63 5.99 12.81
CA LEU A 98 1.17 7.30 13.21
C LEU A 98 0.44 8.45 12.53
N THR A 99 0.21 8.36 11.22
CA THR A 99 -0.50 9.42 10.48
C THR A 99 -1.96 9.52 10.88
N SER A 100 -2.61 8.39 11.16
CA SER A 100 -3.99 8.35 11.65
C SER A 100 -4.12 8.92 13.06
N MET A 101 -3.14 8.63 13.94
CA MET A 101 -3.09 9.24 15.27
C MET A 101 -2.91 10.75 15.19
N ALA A 102 -2.07 11.26 14.29
CA ALA A 102 -1.91 12.70 14.11
C ALA A 102 -3.23 13.39 13.73
N VAL A 103 -4.01 12.79 12.82
CA VAL A 103 -5.35 13.29 12.46
C VAL A 103 -6.31 13.21 13.65
N LEU A 104 -6.30 12.10 14.39
CA LEU A 104 -7.17 11.93 15.57
C LEU A 104 -6.93 13.01 16.64
N PHE A 105 -5.68 13.40 16.83
CA PHE A 105 -5.33 14.48 17.77
C PHE A 105 -5.71 15.87 17.24
N ALA A 106 -5.71 16.07 15.92
CA ALA A 106 -6.08 17.33 15.31
C ALA A 106 -7.61 17.57 15.30
N ASP A 107 -8.39 16.53 14.98
CA ASP A 107 -9.85 16.62 14.80
C ASP A 107 -10.65 16.35 16.08
N GLY A 108 -9.99 15.99 17.16
CA GLY A 108 -10.61 15.57 18.42
C GLY A 108 -10.78 14.05 18.54
N THR A 109 -10.52 13.54 19.73
CA THR A 109 -10.48 12.11 20.01
C THR A 109 -11.88 11.49 20.06
N SER A 110 -12.24 10.72 19.04
CA SER A 110 -13.41 9.84 19.03
C SER A 110 -12.99 8.37 19.15
N VAL A 111 -13.60 7.64 20.07
CA VAL A 111 -13.37 6.22 20.24
C VAL A 111 -13.67 5.45 18.95
N ARG A 112 -14.72 5.84 18.23
CA ARG A 112 -15.08 5.24 16.94
C ARG A 112 -13.97 5.43 15.90
N SER A 113 -13.43 6.65 15.76
CA SER A 113 -12.35 6.96 14.82
C SER A 113 -11.08 6.18 15.15
N PHE A 114 -10.77 6.02 16.45
CA PHE A 114 -9.63 5.22 16.88
C PHE A 114 -9.73 3.77 16.38
N PHE A 115 -10.89 3.10 16.56
CA PHE A 115 -11.06 1.72 16.08
C PHE A 115 -11.03 1.61 14.55
N ILE A 116 -11.55 2.59 13.83
CA ILE A 116 -11.46 2.64 12.36
C ILE A 116 -9.99 2.73 11.93
N PHE A 117 -9.22 3.62 12.51
CA PHE A 117 -7.80 3.79 12.17
C PHE A 117 -6.93 2.58 12.57
N LEU A 118 -7.26 1.94 13.70
CA LEU A 118 -6.60 0.71 14.10
C LEU A 118 -6.90 -0.44 13.14
N SER A 119 -8.14 -0.56 12.69
CA SER A 119 -8.53 -1.58 11.70
C SER A 119 -7.86 -1.32 10.35
N GLU A 120 -7.74 -0.07 9.92
CA GLU A 120 -7.03 0.34 8.71
C GLU A 120 -5.54 -0.04 8.77
N ALA A 121 -4.86 0.28 9.87
CA ALA A 121 -3.46 -0.07 10.07
C ALA A 121 -3.25 -1.60 10.07
N THR A 122 -4.15 -2.35 10.70
CA THR A 122 -4.12 -3.81 10.73
C THR A 122 -4.33 -4.41 9.34
N LEU A 123 -5.25 -3.84 8.56
CA LEU A 123 -5.48 -4.24 7.17
C LEU A 123 -4.24 -3.94 6.31
N GLY A 124 -3.62 -2.77 6.49
CA GLY A 124 -2.37 -2.39 5.82
C GLY A 124 -1.22 -3.35 6.15
N PHE A 125 -1.12 -3.80 7.41
CA PHE A 125 -0.17 -4.84 7.81
C PHE A 125 -0.40 -6.16 7.04
N ALA A 126 -1.63 -6.64 7.00
CA ALA A 126 -1.98 -7.90 6.34
C ALA A 126 -1.72 -7.83 4.82
N LEU A 127 -2.16 -6.75 4.18
CA LEU A 127 -1.95 -6.53 2.75
C LEU A 127 -0.47 -6.43 2.39
N SER A 128 0.32 -5.69 3.18
CA SER A 128 1.76 -5.57 2.96
C SER A 128 2.47 -6.92 3.07
N PHE A 129 2.04 -7.78 3.99
CA PHE A 129 2.55 -9.15 4.11
C PHE A 129 2.25 -10.00 2.87
N VAL A 130 1.01 -9.93 2.37
CA VAL A 130 0.58 -10.65 1.17
C VAL A 130 1.36 -10.15 -0.05
N PHE A 131 1.47 -8.85 -0.24
CA PHE A 131 2.20 -8.25 -1.37
C PHE A 131 3.70 -8.56 -1.33
N SER A 132 4.33 -8.46 -0.17
CA SER A 132 5.73 -8.82 0.00
C SER A 132 5.98 -10.30 -0.33
N SER A 133 5.09 -11.18 0.13
CA SER A 133 5.16 -12.62 -0.19
C SER A 133 4.92 -12.89 -1.67
N ALA A 134 4.05 -12.13 -2.35
CA ALA A 134 3.82 -12.25 -3.79
C ALA A 134 5.07 -11.81 -4.60
N PHE A 135 5.71 -10.71 -4.21
CA PHE A 135 6.95 -10.26 -4.86
C PHE A 135 8.11 -11.24 -4.65
N ASP A 136 8.25 -11.80 -3.46
CA ASP A 136 9.23 -12.85 -3.18
C ASP A 136 8.98 -14.07 -4.07
N ALA A 137 7.73 -14.52 -4.19
CA ALA A 137 7.34 -15.64 -5.05
C ALA A 137 7.67 -15.38 -6.52
N LEU A 138 7.38 -14.18 -7.03
CA LEU A 138 7.68 -13.81 -8.41
C LEU A 138 9.19 -13.77 -8.69
N THR A 139 10.00 -13.34 -7.73
CA THR A 139 11.48 -13.34 -7.87
C THR A 139 12.05 -14.73 -7.85
N VAL A 140 11.53 -15.62 -6.99
CA VAL A 140 11.95 -17.04 -6.91
C VAL A 140 11.53 -17.79 -8.17
N TYR A 141 10.31 -17.59 -8.68
CA TYR A 141 9.84 -18.18 -9.93
C TYR A 141 10.76 -17.85 -11.11
N SER A 142 11.21 -16.61 -11.20
CA SER A 142 12.17 -16.19 -12.23
C SER A 142 13.50 -16.97 -12.18
N SER A 143 13.85 -17.54 -11.03
CA SER A 143 15.12 -18.25 -10.84
C SER A 143 14.99 -19.77 -10.80
N GLN A 144 13.87 -20.35 -10.37
CA GLN A 144 13.72 -21.77 -10.08
C GLN A 144 12.56 -22.49 -10.81
N GLY A 145 11.65 -21.74 -11.45
CA GLY A 145 10.64 -22.30 -12.36
C GLY A 145 9.48 -23.06 -11.70
N GLY A 146 9.12 -22.80 -10.43
CA GLY A 146 7.98 -23.45 -9.79
C GLY A 146 7.25 -22.57 -8.78
N PHE A 147 5.90 -22.57 -8.77
CA PHE A 147 5.07 -21.96 -7.74
C PHE A 147 4.61 -23.00 -6.72
N THR A 148 4.68 -22.64 -5.45
CA THR A 148 3.97 -23.40 -4.41
C THR A 148 2.49 -22.95 -4.36
N ALA A 149 1.61 -23.77 -3.76
CA ALA A 149 0.20 -23.40 -3.59
C ALA A 149 0.03 -22.07 -2.85
N ARG A 150 0.90 -21.77 -1.90
CA ARG A 150 0.91 -20.50 -1.16
C ARG A 150 1.27 -19.32 -2.06
N ASP A 151 2.21 -19.49 -2.96
CA ASP A 151 2.65 -18.45 -3.90
C ASP A 151 1.52 -18.09 -4.87
N ILE A 152 0.78 -19.08 -5.35
CA ILE A 152 -0.39 -18.90 -6.21
C ILE A 152 -1.45 -18.05 -5.50
N VAL A 153 -1.73 -18.32 -4.22
CA VAL A 153 -2.71 -17.55 -3.44
C VAL A 153 -2.25 -16.09 -3.27
N ASN A 154 -0.99 -15.85 -2.94
CA ASN A 154 -0.47 -14.50 -2.72
C ASN A 154 -0.43 -13.68 -4.02
N VAL A 155 0.01 -14.28 -5.13
CA VAL A 155 -0.01 -13.65 -6.46
C VAL A 155 -1.44 -13.42 -6.93
N GLY A 156 -2.35 -14.37 -6.68
CA GLY A 156 -3.77 -14.23 -6.96
C GLY A 156 -4.40 -13.08 -6.19
N ALA A 157 -4.08 -12.91 -4.92
CA ALA A 157 -4.55 -11.79 -4.11
C ALA A 157 -4.04 -10.43 -4.65
N LEU A 158 -2.77 -10.34 -5.04
CA LEU A 158 -2.22 -9.13 -5.67
C LEU A 158 -2.93 -8.81 -6.98
N LEU A 159 -3.15 -9.82 -7.84
CA LEU A 159 -3.89 -9.66 -9.09
C LEU A 159 -5.34 -9.21 -8.85
N SER A 160 -6.00 -9.75 -7.82
CA SER A 160 -7.37 -9.36 -7.46
C SER A 160 -7.45 -7.89 -7.08
N VAL A 161 -6.48 -7.36 -6.33
CA VAL A 161 -6.41 -5.93 -5.99
C VAL A 161 -6.20 -5.07 -7.23
N VAL A 162 -5.36 -5.51 -8.18
CA VAL A 162 -5.15 -4.79 -9.45
C VAL A 162 -6.42 -4.80 -10.30
N LEU A 163 -7.12 -5.93 -10.39
CA LEU A 163 -8.39 -6.03 -11.13
C LEU A 163 -9.48 -5.16 -10.49
N LEU A 164 -9.56 -5.13 -9.16
CA LEU A 164 -10.47 -4.25 -8.43
C LEU A 164 -10.22 -2.78 -8.80
N SER A 165 -8.96 -2.35 -8.79
CA SER A 165 -8.57 -0.99 -9.16
C SER A 165 -8.95 -0.64 -10.61
N LEU A 166 -8.77 -1.59 -11.54
CA LEU A 166 -9.16 -1.39 -12.93
C LEU A 166 -10.68 -1.28 -13.09
N SER A 167 -11.47 -2.02 -12.31
CA SER A 167 -12.92 -1.94 -12.36
C SER A 167 -13.44 -0.56 -11.92
N GLU A 168 -12.84 0.06 -10.91
CA GLU A 168 -13.20 1.42 -10.49
C GLU A 168 -12.95 2.46 -11.57
N ILE A 169 -11.82 2.38 -12.27
CA ILE A 169 -11.48 3.32 -13.36
C ILE A 169 -12.50 3.22 -14.50
N THR A 170 -12.93 2.00 -14.86
CA THR A 170 -13.92 1.80 -15.93
C THR A 170 -15.31 2.30 -15.53
N VAL A 171 -15.72 2.14 -14.29
CA VAL A 171 -17.00 2.67 -13.77
C VAL A 171 -16.99 4.19 -13.75
N PHE A 172 -15.87 4.82 -13.39
CA PHE A 172 -15.75 6.29 -13.37
C PHE A 172 -15.82 6.89 -14.80
N SER A 173 -15.28 6.21 -15.80
CA SER A 173 -15.34 6.63 -17.22
C SER A 173 -16.70 6.40 -17.86
N ALA A 174 -17.53 5.51 -17.34
CA ALA A 174 -18.86 5.18 -17.85
C ALA A 174 -19.99 5.97 -17.17
N SER A 175 -19.72 6.75 -16.12
CA SER A 175 -20.69 7.61 -15.46
C SER A 175 -20.87 8.90 -16.27
N PRO A 176 -22.02 9.12 -16.98
CA PRO A 176 -22.27 10.40 -17.62
C PRO A 176 -22.37 11.47 -16.53
N ALA A 177 -21.63 12.56 -16.71
CA ALA A 177 -21.71 13.72 -15.84
C ALA A 177 -23.18 14.11 -15.62
N ARG A 178 -23.66 14.02 -14.40
CA ARG A 178 -24.90 14.63 -13.92
C ARG A 178 -24.61 15.96 -13.29
#